data_44d78bd908a1b6211c950be6b11152c5
#
_entry.id   44d78bd908a1b6211c950be6b11152c5
#
_cell.length_a   1.000
_cell.length_b   1.000
_cell.length_c   1.000
_cell.angle_alpha   90.00
_cell.angle_beta   90.00
_cell.angle_gamma   90.00
#
_symmetry.space_group_name_H-M   'P 1'
#
loop_
_entity.id
_entity.type
_entity.pdbx_description
1 polymer ?
#
loop_
_entity_poly.entity_id
_entity_poly.type
_entity_poly.pdbx_seq_one_letter_code
_entity_poly.pdbx_strand_id
1 'polypeptide(L)'
;GEWLSGPPLVLMLGLVALTMVIIWLSPRVTRIIPAPLAGIGIVAAIVIGFGLDVPRVGDLASIQGGLPPFHIPAVPLTLETFEIILPYAVILAAIGLIESLLTLNLVGDLTGQRGGASQECIAQGVANTATGFFGGMGGCAMIGQSMINVKSGGRTRIAGIAAALFLLGFIL
;
A
#
# COMPACT_ATOMS: atom_id res chain seq x y z
N GLY A 1 9.58 22.15 -0.94
CA GLY A 1 10.38 21.11 -0.30
C GLY A 1 11.85 21.38 -0.56
N GLU A 2 12.60 21.63 0.49
CA GLU A 2 14.05 21.79 0.39
C GLU A 2 14.68 20.39 0.19
N TRP A 3 15.66 20.33 -0.72
CA TRP A 3 16.43 19.10 -0.93
C TRP A 3 17.34 18.87 0.26
N LEU A 4 17.33 17.64 0.80
CA LEU A 4 18.28 17.24 1.84
C LEU A 4 19.71 17.39 1.31
N SER A 5 20.55 18.16 2.01
CA SER A 5 21.96 18.37 1.67
C SER A 5 22.85 18.21 2.90
N GLY A 6 24.09 17.82 2.69
CA GLY A 6 25.05 17.67 3.78
C GLY A 6 24.88 16.39 4.63
N PRO A 7 25.17 16.44 5.94
CA PRO A 7 25.15 15.29 6.83
C PRO A 7 23.84 14.50 6.85
N PRO A 8 22.64 15.13 6.82
CA PRO A 8 21.37 14.41 6.76
C PRO A 8 21.20 13.54 5.50
N LEU A 9 21.71 14.02 4.35
CA LEU A 9 21.68 13.25 3.11
C LEU A 9 22.58 12.00 3.21
N VAL A 10 23.78 12.14 3.78
CA VAL A 10 24.72 11.03 3.96
C VAL A 10 24.13 9.98 4.90
N LEU A 11 23.47 10.41 5.99
CA LEU A 11 22.79 9.53 6.92
C LEU A 11 21.65 8.75 6.23
N MET A 12 20.81 9.45 5.46
CA MET A 12 19.73 8.83 4.70
C MET A 12 20.26 7.79 3.70
N LEU A 13 21.29 8.14 2.93
CA LEU A 13 21.92 7.21 1.97
C LEU A 13 22.55 6.02 2.68
N GLY A 14 23.15 6.22 3.84
CA GLY A 14 23.68 5.14 4.69
C GLY A 14 22.60 4.19 5.16
N LEU A 15 21.45 4.69 5.61
CA LEU A 15 20.30 3.88 6.02
C LEU A 15 19.68 3.13 4.84
N VAL A 16 19.61 3.75 3.66
CA VAL A 16 19.13 3.08 2.44
C VAL A 16 20.08 1.94 2.05
N ALA A 17 21.39 2.18 2.03
CA ALA A 17 22.38 1.16 1.74
C ALA A 17 22.32 0.00 2.75
N LEU A 18 22.18 0.31 4.05
CA LEU A 18 22.00 -0.68 5.10
C LEU A 18 20.74 -1.52 4.88
N THR A 19 19.61 -0.88 4.54
CA THR A 19 18.37 -1.58 4.23
C THR A 19 18.54 -2.54 3.06
N MET A 20 19.22 -2.12 1.99
CA MET A 20 19.50 -2.96 0.82
C MET A 20 20.37 -4.17 1.21
N VAL A 21 21.41 -3.97 2.02
CA VAL A 21 22.28 -5.05 2.51
C VAL A 21 21.49 -6.03 3.37
N ILE A 22 20.63 -5.57 4.27
CA ILE A 22 19.79 -6.42 5.12
C ILE A 22 18.82 -7.23 4.26
N ILE A 23 18.15 -6.62 3.29
CA ILE A 23 17.22 -7.31 2.39
C ILE A 23 17.95 -8.38 1.56
N TRP A 24 19.18 -8.08 1.11
CA TRP A 24 19.97 -9.02 0.34
C TRP A 24 20.51 -10.20 1.20
N LEU A 25 20.85 -9.92 2.46
CA LEU A 25 21.43 -10.92 3.37
C LEU A 25 20.35 -11.76 4.08
N SER A 26 19.19 -11.18 4.37
CA SER A 26 18.09 -11.80 5.12
C SER A 26 17.69 -13.20 4.61
N PRO A 27 17.53 -13.45 3.29
CA PRO A 27 17.18 -14.79 2.79
C PRO A 27 18.25 -15.85 3.00
N ARG A 28 19.50 -15.43 3.29
CA ARG A 28 20.61 -16.34 3.59
C ARG A 28 20.63 -16.77 5.04
N VAL A 29 20.10 -15.92 5.94
CA VAL A 29 20.05 -16.15 7.39
C VAL A 29 18.75 -16.84 7.79
N THR A 30 17.62 -16.37 7.28
CA THR A 30 16.31 -16.93 7.58
C THR A 30 15.35 -16.78 6.39
N ARG A 31 14.49 -17.78 6.22
CA ARG A 31 13.40 -17.75 5.24
C ARG A 31 12.04 -17.58 5.88
N ILE A 32 12.00 -17.50 7.21
CA ILE A 32 10.76 -17.37 7.98
C ILE A 32 10.25 -15.93 7.93
N ILE A 33 11.17 -14.96 8.02
CA ILE A 33 10.84 -13.54 8.00
C ILE A 33 11.03 -13.01 6.57
N PRO A 34 10.01 -12.39 5.96
CA PRO A 34 10.16 -11.73 4.67
C PRO A 34 11.28 -10.67 4.72
N ALA A 35 12.18 -10.70 3.74
CA ALA A 35 13.35 -9.83 3.72
C ALA A 35 13.02 -8.32 3.86
N PRO A 36 11.97 -7.78 3.21
CA PRO A 36 11.58 -6.38 3.41
C PRO A 36 11.18 -6.08 4.85
N LEU A 37 10.49 -7.01 5.53
CA LEU A 37 10.07 -6.83 6.92
C LEU A 37 11.29 -6.79 7.86
N ALA A 38 12.27 -7.65 7.63
CA ALA A 38 13.54 -7.63 8.36
C ALA A 38 14.28 -6.29 8.15
N GLY A 39 14.32 -5.79 6.91
CA GLY A 39 14.92 -4.49 6.58
C GLY A 39 14.27 -3.35 7.34
N ILE A 40 12.95 -3.26 7.27
CA ILE A 40 12.17 -2.22 7.97
C ILE A 40 12.36 -2.31 9.49
N GLY A 41 12.22 -3.51 10.05
CA GLY A 41 12.31 -3.72 11.51
C GLY A 41 13.68 -3.36 12.07
N ILE A 42 14.77 -3.81 11.44
CA ILE A 42 16.14 -3.54 11.89
C ILE A 42 16.48 -2.06 11.76
N VAL A 43 16.18 -1.44 10.62
CA VAL A 43 16.48 -0.02 10.40
C VAL A 43 15.64 0.86 11.30
N ALA A 44 14.35 0.56 11.51
CA ALA A 44 13.51 1.27 12.47
C ALA A 44 14.06 1.16 13.90
N ALA A 45 14.49 -0.04 14.33
CA ALA A 45 15.10 -0.23 15.62
C ALA A 45 16.40 0.57 15.80
N ILE A 46 17.23 0.68 14.77
CA ILE A 46 18.44 1.49 14.78
C ILE A 46 18.08 2.98 14.90
N VAL A 47 17.18 3.47 14.05
CA VAL A 47 16.75 4.89 14.05
C VAL A 47 16.16 5.30 15.39
N ILE A 48 15.32 4.46 15.98
CA ILE A 48 14.68 4.72 17.26
C ILE A 48 15.70 4.57 18.40
N GLY A 49 16.52 3.52 18.38
CA GLY A 49 17.47 3.22 19.44
C GLY A 49 18.61 4.25 19.56
N PHE A 50 19.06 4.77 18.45
CA PHE A 50 20.10 5.82 18.41
C PHE A 50 19.54 7.24 18.36
N GLY A 51 18.20 7.40 18.33
CA GLY A 51 17.57 8.72 18.28
C GLY A 51 17.95 9.53 17.04
N LEU A 52 18.15 8.85 15.90
CA LEU A 52 18.59 9.51 14.67
C LEU A 52 17.52 10.47 14.14
N ASP A 53 17.94 11.68 13.85
CA ASP A 53 17.06 12.70 13.26
C ASP A 53 16.97 12.49 11.75
N VAL A 54 15.94 11.75 11.36
CA VAL A 54 15.62 11.44 9.95
C VAL A 54 14.14 11.73 9.70
N PRO A 55 13.76 12.13 8.47
CA PRO A 55 12.36 12.31 8.13
C PRO A 55 11.53 11.07 8.43
N ARG A 56 10.46 11.25 9.19
CA ARG A 56 9.54 10.18 9.60
C ARG A 56 8.20 10.35 8.90
N VAL A 57 7.48 9.26 8.76
CA VAL A 57 6.11 9.31 8.19
C VAL A 57 5.21 10.22 9.02
N GLY A 58 5.41 10.26 10.34
CA GLY A 58 4.69 11.16 11.25
C GLY A 58 4.93 12.65 11.01
N ASP A 59 6.04 13.02 10.37
CA ASP A 59 6.37 14.41 10.01
C ASP A 59 5.59 14.87 8.76
N LEU A 60 5.17 13.91 7.93
CA LEU A 60 4.40 14.15 6.70
C LEU A 60 2.90 14.10 6.91
N ALA A 61 2.44 13.24 7.82
CA ALA A 61 1.03 13.07 8.13
C ALA A 61 0.85 12.63 9.58
N SER A 62 0.04 13.35 10.34
CA SER A 62 -0.38 12.90 11.66
C SER A 62 -1.39 11.75 11.48
N ILE A 63 -0.97 10.53 11.73
CA ILE A 63 -1.88 9.39 11.83
C ILE A 63 -2.56 9.52 13.20
N GLN A 64 -3.70 10.20 13.24
CA GLN A 64 -4.56 10.17 14.41
C GLN A 64 -5.25 8.81 14.38
N GLY A 65 -4.86 7.92 15.31
CA GLY A 65 -5.48 6.61 15.43
C GLY A 65 -6.99 6.72 15.59
N GLY A 66 -7.73 5.85 14.90
CA GLY A 66 -9.19 5.82 14.94
C GLY A 66 -9.77 5.22 13.67
N LEU A 67 -10.95 4.63 13.81
CA LEU A 67 -11.70 4.17 12.64
C LEU A 67 -12.19 5.36 11.83
N PRO A 68 -12.06 5.34 10.49
CA PRO A 68 -12.60 6.38 9.65
C PRO A 68 -14.12 6.47 9.83
N PRO A 69 -14.67 7.66 10.09
CA PRO A 69 -16.10 7.81 10.30
C PRO A 69 -16.85 7.55 8.99
N PHE A 70 -17.92 6.79 9.09
CA PHE A 70 -18.86 6.65 7.97
C PHE A 70 -19.62 7.97 7.77
N HIS A 71 -19.58 8.50 6.57
CA HIS A 71 -20.35 9.67 6.19
C HIS A 71 -20.86 9.59 4.75
N ILE A 72 -22.03 10.14 4.52
CA ILE A 72 -22.53 10.34 3.17
C ILE A 72 -21.97 11.68 2.69
N PRO A 73 -21.19 11.73 1.58
CA PRO A 73 -20.66 12.98 1.08
C PRO A 73 -21.78 14.00 0.86
N ALA A 74 -21.73 15.12 1.59
CA ALA A 74 -22.69 16.20 1.46
C ALA A 74 -22.33 17.11 0.26
N VAL A 75 -22.46 16.55 -0.94
CA VAL A 75 -22.17 17.27 -2.19
C VAL A 75 -23.49 17.53 -2.91
N PRO A 76 -23.73 18.76 -3.39
CA PRO A 76 -24.95 19.07 -4.14
C PRO A 76 -25.00 18.20 -5.42
N LEU A 77 -26.10 17.48 -5.60
CA LEU A 77 -26.33 16.62 -6.77
C LEU A 77 -26.78 17.50 -7.95
N THR A 78 -25.86 18.33 -8.45
CA THR A 78 -26.08 19.19 -9.62
C THR A 78 -25.29 18.67 -10.81
N LEU A 79 -25.74 19.05 -12.00
CA LEU A 79 -25.03 18.72 -13.25
C LEU A 79 -23.59 19.28 -13.24
N GLU A 80 -23.40 20.46 -12.71
CA GLU A 80 -22.10 21.11 -12.55
C GLU A 80 -21.14 20.26 -11.69
N THR A 81 -21.61 19.78 -10.55
CA THR A 81 -20.81 18.87 -9.70
C THR A 81 -20.44 17.60 -10.44
N PHE A 82 -21.37 17.04 -11.19
CA PHE A 82 -21.12 15.82 -11.97
C PHE A 82 -20.07 16.07 -13.08
N GLU A 83 -20.15 17.18 -13.80
CA GLU A 83 -19.18 17.56 -14.83
C GLU A 83 -17.77 17.74 -14.28
N ILE A 84 -17.64 18.27 -13.06
CA ILE A 84 -16.34 18.44 -12.39
C ILE A 84 -15.76 17.07 -11.96
N ILE A 85 -16.58 16.19 -11.40
CA ILE A 85 -16.10 14.92 -10.82
C ILE A 85 -15.85 13.85 -11.88
N LEU A 86 -16.69 13.82 -12.94
CA LEU A 86 -16.69 12.75 -13.94
C LEU A 86 -15.31 12.48 -14.57
N PRO A 87 -14.56 13.48 -15.07
CA PRO A 87 -13.26 13.22 -15.69
C PRO A 87 -12.27 12.58 -14.71
N TYR A 88 -12.24 13.01 -13.46
CA TYR A 88 -11.37 12.43 -12.44
C TYR A 88 -11.79 11.00 -12.07
N ALA A 89 -13.09 10.76 -11.94
CA ALA A 89 -13.64 9.43 -11.66
C ALA A 89 -13.32 8.45 -12.80
N VAL A 90 -13.46 8.86 -14.06
CA VAL A 90 -13.12 8.03 -15.22
C VAL A 90 -11.63 7.72 -15.28
N ILE A 91 -10.77 8.71 -15.06
CA ILE A 91 -9.31 8.52 -15.04
C ILE A 91 -8.91 7.55 -13.93
N LEU A 92 -9.40 7.75 -12.72
CA LEU A 92 -9.11 6.87 -11.57
C LEU A 92 -9.63 5.45 -11.81
N ALA A 93 -10.84 5.30 -12.35
CA ALA A 93 -11.39 4.00 -12.70
C ALA A 93 -10.57 3.29 -13.78
N ALA A 94 -10.16 3.99 -14.83
CA ALA A 94 -9.35 3.42 -15.90
C ALA A 94 -7.98 2.95 -15.38
N ILE A 95 -7.28 3.80 -14.64
CA ILE A 95 -5.96 3.45 -14.05
C ILE A 95 -6.11 2.27 -13.09
N GLY A 96 -7.07 2.33 -12.17
CA GLY A 96 -7.30 1.29 -11.17
C GLY A 96 -7.66 -0.07 -11.80
N LEU A 97 -8.50 -0.08 -12.82
CA LEU A 97 -8.86 -1.30 -13.53
C LEU A 97 -7.70 -1.88 -14.33
N ILE A 98 -6.93 -1.05 -15.03
CA ILE A 98 -5.75 -1.50 -15.77
C ILE A 98 -4.75 -2.15 -14.83
N GLU A 99 -4.41 -1.51 -13.72
CA GLU A 99 -3.46 -2.03 -12.74
C GLU A 99 -3.96 -3.32 -12.08
N SER A 100 -5.24 -3.37 -11.69
CA SER A 100 -5.83 -4.57 -11.09
C SER A 100 -5.88 -5.75 -12.05
N LEU A 101 -6.20 -5.53 -13.33
CA LEU A 101 -6.22 -6.60 -14.34
C LEU A 101 -4.81 -7.07 -14.70
N LEU A 102 -3.82 -6.18 -14.75
CA LEU A 102 -2.41 -6.57 -14.90
C LEU A 102 -1.95 -7.42 -13.71
N THR A 103 -2.28 -7.01 -12.49
CA THR A 103 -1.97 -7.77 -11.28
C THR A 103 -2.65 -9.14 -11.28
N LEU A 104 -3.93 -9.21 -11.68
CA LEU A 104 -4.68 -10.46 -11.81
C LEU A 104 -3.99 -11.44 -12.76
N ASN A 105 -3.59 -10.98 -13.95
CA ASN A 105 -2.90 -11.80 -14.93
C ASN A 105 -1.55 -12.28 -14.41
N LEU A 106 -0.74 -11.38 -13.83
CA LEU A 106 0.58 -11.71 -13.30
C LEU A 106 0.50 -12.73 -12.15
N VAL A 107 -0.44 -12.55 -11.22
CA VAL A 107 -0.67 -13.51 -10.14
C VAL A 107 -1.18 -14.84 -10.70
N GLY A 108 -2.03 -14.81 -11.72
CA GLY A 108 -2.50 -15.99 -12.44
C GLY A 108 -1.37 -16.82 -13.04
N ASP A 109 -0.43 -16.15 -13.70
CA ASP A 109 0.75 -16.80 -14.30
C ASP A 109 1.67 -17.42 -13.24
N LEU A 110 1.84 -16.75 -12.09
CA LEU A 110 2.68 -17.25 -10.99
C LEU A 110 2.06 -18.41 -10.21
N THR A 111 0.73 -18.41 -10.09
CA THR A 111 0.01 -19.41 -9.27
C THR A 111 -0.54 -20.56 -10.10
N GLY A 112 -0.58 -20.41 -11.42
CA GLY A 112 -1.24 -21.36 -12.33
C GLY A 112 -2.77 -21.30 -12.26
N GLN A 113 -3.35 -20.29 -11.59
CA GLN A 113 -4.79 -20.13 -11.44
C GLN A 113 -5.23 -18.85 -12.12
N ARG A 114 -6.14 -18.94 -13.07
CA ARG A 114 -6.70 -17.75 -13.74
C ARG A 114 -7.91 -17.22 -12.98
N GLY A 115 -7.88 -15.95 -12.62
CA GLY A 115 -9.02 -15.22 -12.06
C GLY A 115 -9.96 -14.72 -13.16
N GLY A 116 -11.20 -14.40 -12.78
CA GLY A 116 -12.20 -13.80 -13.66
C GLY A 116 -12.05 -12.30 -13.75
N ALA A 117 -11.71 -11.75 -14.92
CA ALA A 117 -11.55 -10.30 -15.12
C ALA A 117 -12.81 -9.51 -14.78
N SER A 118 -13.99 -9.99 -15.19
CA SER A 118 -15.27 -9.35 -14.84
C SER A 118 -15.53 -9.31 -13.34
N GLN A 119 -15.15 -10.38 -12.64
CA GLN A 119 -15.33 -10.49 -11.19
C GLN A 119 -14.40 -9.52 -10.47
N GLU A 120 -13.18 -9.33 -10.96
CA GLU A 120 -12.23 -8.35 -10.45
C GLU A 120 -12.75 -6.93 -10.64
N CYS A 121 -13.25 -6.57 -11.82
CA CYS A 121 -13.82 -5.25 -12.08
C CYS A 121 -14.99 -4.92 -11.14
N ILE A 122 -15.89 -5.88 -10.92
CA ILE A 122 -17.03 -5.71 -10.00
C ILE A 122 -16.51 -5.54 -8.56
N ALA A 123 -15.56 -6.36 -8.14
CA ALA A 123 -15.00 -6.30 -6.80
C ALA A 123 -14.31 -4.95 -6.54
N GLN A 124 -13.54 -4.44 -7.50
CA GLN A 124 -12.92 -3.11 -7.43
C GLN A 124 -13.96 -1.99 -7.35
N GLY A 125 -15.00 -2.06 -8.15
CA GLY A 125 -16.10 -1.08 -8.12
C GLY A 125 -16.80 -1.04 -6.76
N VAL A 126 -17.15 -2.20 -6.21
CA VAL A 126 -17.80 -2.30 -4.89
C VAL A 126 -16.86 -1.80 -3.79
N ALA A 127 -15.60 -2.23 -3.78
CA ALA A 127 -14.63 -1.83 -2.78
C ALA A 127 -14.39 -0.32 -2.77
N ASN A 128 -14.19 0.29 -3.95
CA ASN A 128 -13.96 1.73 -4.07
C ASN A 128 -15.20 2.55 -3.71
N THR A 129 -16.39 2.07 -4.05
CA THR A 129 -17.65 2.70 -3.61
C THR A 129 -17.76 2.68 -2.08
N ALA A 130 -17.52 1.53 -1.46
CA ALA A 130 -17.51 1.43 0.01
C ALA A 130 -16.48 2.37 0.64
N THR A 131 -15.25 2.40 0.12
CA THR A 131 -14.17 3.28 0.60
C THR A 131 -14.57 4.76 0.52
N GLY A 132 -15.30 5.17 -0.53
CA GLY A 132 -15.80 6.53 -0.68
C GLY A 132 -16.70 6.99 0.47
N PHE A 133 -17.53 6.10 1.04
CA PHE A 133 -18.36 6.41 2.21
C PHE A 133 -17.56 6.60 3.51
N PHE A 134 -16.34 6.13 3.55
CA PHE A 134 -15.41 6.33 4.66
C PHE A 134 -14.40 7.46 4.40
N GLY A 135 -14.62 8.28 3.36
CA GLY A 135 -13.74 9.39 3.00
C GLY A 135 -12.38 8.95 2.45
N GLY A 136 -12.24 7.69 2.10
CA GLY A 136 -11.02 7.15 1.53
C GLY A 136 -10.89 7.44 0.03
N MET A 137 -9.65 7.45 -0.44
CA MET A 137 -9.34 7.59 -1.86
C MET A 137 -9.49 6.24 -2.57
N GLY A 138 -9.83 6.25 -3.85
CA GLY A 138 -9.89 5.05 -4.67
C GLY A 138 -8.57 4.29 -4.69
N GLY A 139 -8.64 2.97 -4.59
CA GLY A 139 -7.49 2.07 -4.60
C GLY A 139 -7.58 1.01 -5.68
N CYS A 140 -6.47 0.32 -5.92
CA CYS A 140 -6.37 -0.79 -6.86
C CYS A 140 -5.43 -1.88 -6.33
N ALA A 141 -5.44 -3.04 -6.99
CA ALA A 141 -4.56 -4.14 -6.64
C ALA A 141 -3.14 -3.86 -7.11
N MET A 142 -2.22 -3.63 -6.18
CA MET A 142 -0.82 -3.33 -6.48
C MET A 142 -0.03 -4.62 -6.78
N ILE A 143 0.72 -4.59 -7.88
CA ILE A 143 1.57 -5.72 -8.32
C ILE A 143 2.59 -6.09 -7.23
N GLY A 144 3.31 -5.11 -6.68
CA GLY A 144 4.38 -5.35 -5.72
C GLY A 144 3.91 -6.07 -4.46
N GLN A 145 2.84 -5.60 -3.86
CA GLN A 145 2.26 -6.20 -2.64
C GLN A 145 1.69 -7.60 -2.91
N SER A 146 1.00 -7.78 -4.04
CA SER A 146 0.47 -9.08 -4.45
C SER A 146 1.58 -10.10 -4.69
N MET A 147 2.68 -9.69 -5.33
CA MET A 147 3.86 -10.52 -5.56
C MET A 147 4.52 -10.95 -4.25
N ILE A 148 4.69 -10.02 -3.30
CA ILE A 148 5.26 -10.33 -1.97
C ILE A 148 4.37 -11.34 -1.25
N ASN A 149 3.06 -11.13 -1.27
CA ASN A 149 2.10 -12.04 -0.65
C ASN A 149 2.19 -13.47 -1.23
N VAL A 150 2.18 -13.59 -2.56
CA VAL A 150 2.30 -14.90 -3.25
C VAL A 150 3.64 -15.56 -2.97
N LYS A 151 4.76 -14.83 -3.00
CA LYS A 151 6.10 -15.35 -2.68
C LYS A 151 6.25 -15.76 -1.23
N SER A 152 5.53 -15.11 -0.32
CA SER A 152 5.48 -15.46 1.11
C SER A 152 4.55 -16.64 1.42
N GLY A 153 3.93 -17.24 0.40
CA GLY A 153 3.08 -18.42 0.55
C GLY A 153 1.58 -18.13 0.61
N GLY A 154 1.16 -16.88 0.47
CA GLY A 154 -0.26 -16.51 0.39
C GLY A 154 -0.90 -17.07 -0.88
N ARG A 155 -1.87 -17.98 -0.72
CA ARG A 155 -2.54 -18.67 -1.83
C ARG A 155 -4.06 -18.52 -1.80
N THR A 156 -4.60 -17.94 -0.75
CA THR A 156 -6.04 -17.88 -0.51
C THR A 156 -6.49 -16.46 -0.18
N ARG A 157 -7.79 -16.22 -0.28
CA ARG A 157 -8.44 -14.97 0.12
C ARG A 157 -8.16 -14.58 1.57
N ILE A 158 -7.91 -15.58 2.43
CA ILE A 158 -7.59 -15.36 3.85
C ILE A 158 -6.32 -14.52 4.00
N ALA A 159 -5.32 -14.69 3.13
CA ALA A 159 -4.10 -13.89 3.17
C ALA A 159 -4.37 -12.39 2.94
N GLY A 160 -5.27 -12.06 2.00
CA GLY A 160 -5.69 -10.67 1.75
C GLY A 160 -6.50 -10.08 2.92
N ILE A 161 -7.43 -10.86 3.47
CA ILE A 161 -8.23 -10.45 4.65
C ILE A 161 -7.30 -10.22 5.85
N ALA A 162 -6.37 -11.12 6.11
CA ALA A 162 -5.39 -10.97 7.19
C ALA A 162 -4.54 -9.69 7.00
N ALA A 163 -4.06 -9.42 5.78
CA ALA A 163 -3.32 -8.20 5.50
C ALA A 163 -4.14 -6.93 5.80
N ALA A 164 -5.41 -6.91 5.42
CA ALA A 164 -6.31 -5.79 5.71
C ALA A 164 -6.53 -5.61 7.22
N LEU A 165 -6.72 -6.69 7.98
CA LEU A 165 -6.89 -6.64 9.43
C LEU A 165 -5.62 -6.17 10.14
N PHE A 166 -4.44 -6.63 9.69
CA PHE A 166 -3.17 -6.14 10.24
C PHE A 166 -2.95 -4.66 9.95
N LEU A 167 -3.25 -4.19 8.74
CA LEU A 167 -3.17 -2.77 8.41
C LEU A 167 -4.12 -1.94 9.28
N LEU A 168 -5.35 -2.41 9.48
CA LEU A 168 -6.29 -1.75 10.39
C LEU A 168 -5.76 -1.70 11.82
N GLY A 169 -5.16 -2.79 12.30
CA GLY A 169 -4.54 -2.84 13.64
C GLY A 169 -3.33 -1.91 13.80
N PHE A 170 -2.63 -1.56 12.71
CA PHE A 170 -1.55 -0.58 12.75
C PHE A 170 -2.05 0.87 12.80
N ILE A 171 -3.28 1.13 12.37
CA ILE A 171 -3.89 2.47 12.36
C ILE A 171 -4.58 2.78 13.68
N LEU A 172 -5.09 1.76 14.39
CA LEU A 172 -5.78 1.87 15.69
C LEU A 172 -4.79 1.99 16.84
#